data_11fddf1a4eb7d9c1c7db83e9ac734873
#
_entry.id   11fddf1a4eb7d9c1c7db83e9ac734873
#
_cell.length_a   1.000
_cell.length_b   1.000
_cell.length_c   1.000
_cell.angle_alpha   90.00
_cell.angle_beta   90.00
_cell.angle_gamma   90.00
#
_symmetry.space_group_name_H-M   'P 1'
#
loop_
_entity.id
_entity.type
_entity.pdbx_description
1 polymer ?
#
loop_
_entity_poly.entity_id
_entity_poly.type
_entity_poly.pdbx_seq_one_letter_code
_entity_poly.pdbx_strand_id
1 'polypeptide(L)'
;MKSRLFIISQYLLPHHLLSRLAGCVAECRARWFKNAFTAWFAKRYQVNMAEALVEDLTAYEHFNAFFTRALKPGARPLDETPGAILCPADGAVSQLGPIEHGRIFQAKGHSFSALELLGGDPALAAPFMGGEFATIYLSPKDYHRVHMPLAGTLREMVYVPGRLFSVNQTTAENVPELFARNERVVCLFDTERGPMAVVLVGAMIVASIETVWAGLVTPPKRELKTFRYDEASRAPIHLEKGAELGRFKLGSTAIVLFGPEQVKWAQSLGAGSAVRMGELLAVPAQA
;
A
#
# COMPACT_ATOMS: atom_id res chain seq x y z
N MET A 1 -17.91 24.05 -1.26
CA MET A 1 -18.47 23.97 0.11
C MET A 1 -18.37 22.53 0.65
N LYS A 2 -18.87 21.51 -0.05
CA LYS A 2 -18.83 20.08 0.40
C LYS A 2 -17.40 19.57 0.68
N SER A 3 -16.41 19.88 -0.17
CA SER A 3 -15.01 19.44 0.03
C SER A 3 -14.37 20.03 1.30
N ARG A 4 -14.65 21.32 1.60
CA ARG A 4 -14.12 21.96 2.82
C ARG A 4 -14.70 21.33 4.10
N LEU A 5 -16.00 21.06 4.13
CA LEU A 5 -16.65 20.37 5.26
C LEU A 5 -16.09 18.95 5.43
N PHE A 6 -15.87 18.23 4.33
CA PHE A 6 -15.24 16.92 4.34
C PHE A 6 -13.81 16.97 4.91
N ILE A 7 -12.99 17.94 4.50
CA ILE A 7 -11.63 18.10 5.04
C ILE A 7 -11.67 18.46 6.53
N ILE A 8 -12.55 19.39 6.95
CA ILE A 8 -12.69 19.71 8.38
C ILE A 8 -13.08 18.48 9.18
N SER A 9 -14.01 17.66 8.68
CA SER A 9 -14.41 16.43 9.37
C SER A 9 -13.24 15.46 9.54
N GLN A 10 -12.27 15.41 8.59
CA GLN A 10 -11.07 14.60 8.70
C GLN A 10 -10.20 14.98 9.92
N TYR A 11 -10.20 16.21 10.36
CA TYR A 11 -9.42 16.63 11.54
C TYR A 11 -10.15 16.41 12.86
N LEU A 12 -11.48 16.39 12.85
CA LEU A 12 -12.31 16.29 14.05
C LEU A 12 -12.70 14.85 14.42
N LEU A 13 -12.79 13.96 13.43
CA LEU A 13 -13.24 12.59 13.66
C LEU A 13 -12.21 11.77 14.44
N PRO A 14 -12.66 10.90 15.36
CA PRO A 14 -11.80 9.97 16.10
C PRO A 14 -11.44 8.76 15.21
N HIS A 15 -10.54 8.95 14.25
CA HIS A 15 -10.21 7.99 13.19
C HIS A 15 -9.99 6.57 13.69
N HIS A 16 -9.19 6.40 14.76
CA HIS A 16 -8.86 5.07 15.29
C HIS A 16 -10.05 4.37 15.93
N LEU A 17 -10.96 5.12 16.57
CA LEU A 17 -12.20 4.54 17.10
C LEU A 17 -13.09 4.05 15.96
N LEU A 18 -13.28 4.90 14.93
CA LEU A 18 -14.06 4.54 13.74
C LEU A 18 -13.47 3.35 13.01
N SER A 19 -12.15 3.29 12.86
CA SER A 19 -11.47 2.16 12.21
C SER A 19 -11.60 0.86 13.04
N ARG A 20 -11.54 0.93 14.37
CA ARG A 20 -11.81 -0.24 15.23
C ARG A 20 -13.23 -0.75 15.09
N LEU A 21 -14.22 0.16 15.11
CA LEU A 21 -15.63 -0.22 14.91
C LEU A 21 -15.86 -0.83 13.54
N ALA A 22 -15.30 -0.20 12.49
CA ALA A 22 -15.36 -0.76 11.13
C ALA A 22 -14.69 -2.14 11.06
N GLY A 23 -13.56 -2.33 11.74
CA GLY A 23 -12.88 -3.63 11.85
C GLY A 23 -13.77 -4.69 12.51
N CYS A 24 -14.43 -4.37 13.62
CA CYS A 24 -15.39 -5.29 14.26
C CYS A 24 -16.54 -5.66 13.33
N VAL A 25 -17.08 -4.69 12.58
CA VAL A 25 -18.14 -4.92 11.58
C VAL A 25 -17.62 -5.82 10.46
N ALA A 26 -16.41 -5.56 9.96
CA ALA A 26 -15.80 -6.31 8.86
C ALA A 26 -15.39 -7.75 9.24
N GLU A 27 -15.17 -8.04 10.52
CA GLU A 27 -14.88 -9.38 11.06
C GLU A 27 -16.16 -10.11 11.54
N CYS A 28 -17.34 -9.47 11.41
CA CYS A 28 -18.60 -10.09 11.82
C CYS A 28 -18.89 -11.34 10.98
N ARG A 29 -19.15 -12.48 11.66
CA ARG A 29 -19.40 -13.79 11.05
C ARG A 29 -20.90 -14.14 10.95
N ALA A 30 -21.80 -13.27 11.48
CA ALA A 30 -23.25 -13.49 11.39
C ALA A 30 -23.67 -13.56 9.91
N ARG A 31 -24.07 -14.72 9.44
CA ARG A 31 -24.30 -15.03 8.01
C ARG A 31 -25.22 -14.03 7.32
N TRP A 32 -26.34 -13.70 7.95
CA TRP A 32 -27.32 -12.77 7.39
C TRP A 32 -26.72 -11.38 7.16
N PHE A 33 -25.95 -10.88 8.14
CA PHE A 33 -25.34 -9.57 8.09
C PHE A 33 -24.18 -9.55 7.08
N LYS A 34 -23.20 -10.47 7.23
CA LYS A 34 -22.01 -10.47 6.37
C LYS A 34 -22.39 -10.68 4.89
N ASN A 35 -23.36 -11.57 4.59
CA ASN A 35 -23.78 -11.81 3.21
C ASN A 35 -24.43 -10.56 2.61
N ALA A 36 -25.35 -9.92 3.35
CA ALA A 36 -26.00 -8.69 2.90
C ALA A 36 -24.99 -7.56 2.69
N PHE A 37 -24.07 -7.37 3.66
CA PHE A 37 -23.04 -6.32 3.59
C PHE A 37 -22.05 -6.55 2.45
N THR A 38 -21.55 -7.78 2.29
CA THR A 38 -20.62 -8.14 1.22
C THR A 38 -21.27 -7.99 -0.16
N ALA A 39 -22.50 -8.46 -0.33
CA ALA A 39 -23.24 -8.31 -1.59
C ALA A 39 -23.52 -6.85 -1.93
N TRP A 40 -23.96 -6.07 -0.94
CA TRP A 40 -24.15 -4.62 -1.10
C TRP A 40 -22.85 -3.93 -1.54
N PHE A 41 -21.73 -4.23 -0.87
CA PHE A 41 -20.43 -3.66 -1.17
C PHE A 41 -19.94 -4.03 -2.57
N ALA A 42 -19.99 -5.32 -2.91
CA ALA A 42 -19.57 -5.82 -4.22
C ALA A 42 -20.37 -5.14 -5.35
N LYS A 43 -21.69 -5.00 -5.17
CA LYS A 43 -22.56 -4.29 -6.13
C LYS A 43 -22.27 -2.78 -6.17
N ARG A 44 -22.14 -2.14 -5.00
CA ARG A 44 -21.94 -0.68 -4.90
C ARG A 44 -20.66 -0.21 -5.53
N TYR A 45 -19.58 -0.98 -5.38
CA TYR A 45 -18.26 -0.67 -5.91
C TYR A 45 -17.90 -1.42 -7.19
N GLN A 46 -18.83 -2.24 -7.72
CA GLN A 46 -18.63 -3.00 -8.95
C GLN A 46 -17.37 -3.90 -8.88
N VAL A 47 -17.22 -4.63 -7.75
CA VAL A 47 -16.11 -5.54 -7.57
C VAL A 47 -16.17 -6.67 -8.59
N ASN A 48 -15.09 -6.89 -9.34
CA ASN A 48 -15.01 -7.98 -10.30
C ASN A 48 -14.78 -9.31 -9.58
N MET A 49 -15.84 -10.07 -9.39
CA MET A 49 -15.76 -11.41 -8.75
C MET A 49 -15.33 -12.52 -9.71
N ALA A 50 -15.41 -12.32 -11.02
CA ALA A 50 -14.98 -13.31 -12.00
C ALA A 50 -13.47 -13.61 -11.93
N GLU A 51 -12.67 -12.65 -11.45
CA GLU A 51 -11.23 -12.80 -11.23
C GLU A 51 -10.89 -13.42 -9.85
N ALA A 52 -11.85 -13.44 -8.92
CA ALA A 52 -11.62 -13.98 -7.58
C ALA A 52 -11.48 -15.50 -7.60
N LEU A 53 -10.59 -16.06 -6.78
CA LEU A 53 -10.42 -17.49 -6.62
C LEU A 53 -11.73 -18.15 -6.14
N VAL A 54 -12.46 -17.47 -5.25
CA VAL A 54 -13.80 -17.86 -4.77
C VAL A 54 -14.77 -16.80 -5.25
N GLU A 55 -15.63 -17.15 -6.24
CA GLU A 55 -16.59 -16.21 -6.82
C GLU A 55 -17.85 -16.02 -5.97
N ASP A 56 -18.24 -17.05 -5.21
CA ASP A 56 -19.41 -16.99 -4.35
C ASP A 56 -19.15 -16.10 -3.14
N LEU A 57 -19.84 -14.95 -3.09
CA LEU A 57 -19.76 -13.98 -1.99
C LEU A 57 -20.18 -14.59 -0.63
N THR A 58 -21.01 -15.62 -0.64
CA THR A 58 -21.49 -16.25 0.59
C THR A 58 -20.49 -17.21 1.22
N ALA A 59 -19.49 -17.66 0.45
CA ALA A 59 -18.45 -18.59 0.89
C ALA A 59 -17.39 -17.94 1.79
N TYR A 60 -17.26 -16.61 1.75
CA TYR A 60 -16.31 -15.90 2.62
C TYR A 60 -16.79 -15.91 4.07
N GLU A 61 -15.87 -16.12 5.01
CA GLU A 61 -16.16 -16.25 6.44
C GLU A 61 -16.67 -14.92 7.04
N HIS A 62 -16.07 -13.82 6.61
CA HIS A 62 -16.40 -12.45 7.01
C HIS A 62 -16.02 -11.47 5.89
N PHE A 63 -16.40 -10.18 6.02
CA PHE A 63 -16.16 -9.18 4.98
C PHE A 63 -14.66 -8.99 4.66
N ASN A 64 -13.78 -8.98 5.67
CA ASN A 64 -12.34 -8.84 5.42
C ASN A 64 -11.76 -9.99 4.59
N ALA A 65 -12.25 -11.22 4.75
CA ALA A 65 -11.84 -12.34 3.90
C ALA A 65 -12.20 -12.11 2.43
N PHE A 66 -13.39 -11.54 2.15
CA PHE A 66 -13.79 -11.11 0.81
C PHE A 66 -12.93 -9.94 0.32
N PHE A 67 -12.69 -8.95 1.16
CA PHE A 67 -11.95 -7.74 0.78
C PHE A 67 -10.49 -8.04 0.42
N THR A 68 -9.86 -8.97 1.15
CA THR A 68 -8.51 -9.47 0.88
C THR A 68 -8.49 -10.74 0.03
N ARG A 69 -9.54 -10.98 -0.76
CA ARG A 69 -9.70 -12.17 -1.58
C ARG A 69 -8.48 -12.51 -2.42
N ALA A 70 -8.18 -13.77 -2.58
CA ALA A 70 -7.19 -14.21 -3.57
C ALA A 70 -7.81 -14.15 -4.97
N LEU A 71 -6.96 -13.96 -5.96
CA LEU A 71 -7.32 -14.04 -7.38
C LEU A 71 -7.02 -15.43 -7.94
N LYS A 72 -7.68 -15.75 -9.04
CA LYS A 72 -7.40 -16.97 -9.81
C LYS A 72 -5.97 -16.95 -10.36
N PRO A 73 -5.32 -18.09 -10.51
CA PRO A 73 -4.06 -18.20 -11.22
C PRO A 73 -4.18 -17.55 -12.61
N GLY A 74 -3.20 -16.73 -12.99
CA GLY A 74 -3.19 -16.02 -14.29
C GLY A 74 -4.09 -14.79 -14.39
N ALA A 75 -4.88 -14.43 -13.34
CA ALA A 75 -5.68 -13.20 -13.35
C ALA A 75 -4.81 -11.91 -13.34
N ARG A 76 -3.58 -12.03 -12.91
CA ARG A 76 -2.55 -10.98 -12.94
C ARG A 76 -1.26 -11.58 -13.51
N PRO A 77 -1.12 -11.62 -14.85
CA PRO A 77 0.12 -12.05 -15.46
C PRO A 77 1.23 -11.06 -15.12
N LEU A 78 2.42 -11.58 -14.87
CA LEU A 78 3.59 -10.74 -14.61
C LEU A 78 4.19 -10.31 -15.95
N ASP A 79 4.56 -9.05 -16.06
CA ASP A 79 5.27 -8.53 -17.22
C ASP A 79 6.64 -9.22 -17.36
N GLU A 80 6.89 -9.78 -18.55
CA GLU A 80 8.07 -10.58 -18.86
C GLU A 80 9.21 -9.77 -19.51
N THR A 81 9.05 -8.46 -19.64
CA THR A 81 10.10 -7.58 -20.14
C THR A 81 11.38 -7.78 -19.32
N PRO A 82 12.54 -8.01 -19.96
CA PRO A 82 13.79 -8.19 -19.22
C PRO A 82 14.07 -7.04 -18.26
N GLY A 83 14.28 -7.37 -17.00
CA GLY A 83 14.50 -6.38 -15.93
C GLY A 83 13.25 -5.60 -15.51
N ALA A 84 12.04 -5.98 -15.95
CA ALA A 84 10.80 -5.32 -15.55
C ALA A 84 10.67 -5.20 -14.04
N ILE A 85 10.35 -4.01 -13.59
CA ILE A 85 9.94 -3.69 -12.22
C ILE A 85 8.42 -3.63 -12.24
N LEU A 86 7.79 -4.51 -11.44
CA LEU A 86 6.36 -4.73 -11.51
C LEU A 86 5.58 -3.73 -10.65
N CYS A 87 4.37 -3.41 -11.12
CA CYS A 87 3.40 -2.71 -10.29
C CYS A 87 3.01 -3.59 -9.08
N PRO A 88 3.12 -3.08 -7.85
CA PRO A 88 2.89 -3.87 -6.64
C PRO A 88 1.42 -4.14 -6.34
N ALA A 89 0.49 -3.39 -6.91
CA ALA A 89 -0.93 -3.45 -6.55
C ALA A 89 -1.84 -3.01 -7.71
N ASP A 90 -3.09 -3.44 -7.64
CA ASP A 90 -4.16 -2.86 -8.47
C ASP A 90 -4.53 -1.47 -7.98
N GLY A 91 -4.83 -0.57 -8.89
CA GLY A 91 -5.29 0.77 -8.52
C GLY A 91 -5.05 1.82 -9.58
N ALA A 92 -4.68 3.00 -9.12
CA ALA A 92 -4.28 4.11 -9.98
C ALA A 92 -3.01 4.76 -9.46
N VAL A 93 -2.12 5.14 -10.36
CA VAL A 93 -0.95 5.95 -10.03
C VAL A 93 -1.45 7.30 -9.53
N SER A 94 -1.20 7.60 -8.26
CA SER A 94 -1.47 8.93 -7.72
C SER A 94 -0.40 9.91 -8.19
N GLN A 95 0.85 9.55 -7.98
CA GLN A 95 2.04 10.30 -8.45
C GLN A 95 3.20 9.32 -8.66
N LEU A 96 4.12 9.68 -9.53
CA LEU A 96 5.42 9.03 -9.70
C LEU A 96 6.45 10.09 -10.16
N GLY A 97 7.72 9.86 -9.86
CA GLY A 97 8.79 10.75 -10.25
C GLY A 97 9.97 10.76 -9.29
N PRO A 98 10.87 11.76 -9.40
CA PRO A 98 12.06 11.86 -8.58
C PRO A 98 11.75 12.29 -7.14
N ILE A 99 12.60 11.88 -6.22
CA ILE A 99 12.67 12.38 -4.83
C ILE A 99 13.59 13.58 -4.82
N GLU A 100 13.04 14.78 -4.95
CA GLU A 100 13.82 16.02 -5.05
C GLU A 100 14.06 16.63 -3.66
N HIS A 101 15.32 16.89 -3.32
CA HIS A 101 15.71 17.46 -2.02
C HIS A 101 15.10 16.70 -0.81
N GLY A 102 14.98 15.38 -0.91
CA GLY A 102 14.37 14.54 0.11
C GLY A 102 12.84 14.67 0.22
N ARG A 103 12.19 15.30 -0.77
CA ARG A 103 10.74 15.50 -0.83
C ARG A 103 10.10 14.63 -1.92
N ILE A 104 8.95 14.08 -1.60
CA ILE A 104 8.09 13.29 -2.48
C ILE A 104 6.86 14.13 -2.82
N PHE A 105 6.60 14.32 -4.12
CA PHE A 105 5.44 15.08 -4.57
C PHE A 105 4.13 14.32 -4.26
N GLN A 106 3.16 15.02 -3.68
CA GLN A 106 1.86 14.45 -3.30
C GLN A 106 0.75 14.81 -4.28
N ALA A 107 0.39 16.06 -4.37
CA ALA A 107 -0.60 16.63 -5.29
C ALA A 107 -0.67 18.16 -5.11
N LYS A 108 -1.03 18.92 -6.15
CA LYS A 108 -1.32 20.38 -6.07
C LYS A 108 -0.31 21.19 -5.25
N GLY A 109 0.98 20.95 -5.44
CA GLY A 109 2.03 21.66 -4.74
C GLY A 109 2.32 21.18 -3.32
N HIS A 110 1.59 20.19 -2.81
CA HIS A 110 1.95 19.49 -1.58
C HIS A 110 3.02 18.43 -1.83
N SER A 111 3.92 18.31 -0.89
CA SER A 111 4.94 17.25 -0.85
C SER A 111 5.12 16.80 0.60
N PHE A 112 5.73 15.65 0.81
CA PHE A 112 6.09 15.14 2.13
C PHE A 112 7.54 14.65 2.15
N SER A 113 8.12 14.56 3.34
CA SER A 113 9.50 14.14 3.52
C SER A 113 9.64 12.63 3.34
N ALA A 114 10.60 12.18 2.54
CA ALA A 114 10.99 10.78 2.46
C ALA A 114 11.52 10.28 3.82
N LEU A 115 12.25 11.12 4.56
CA LEU A 115 12.72 10.83 5.92
C LEU A 115 11.55 10.53 6.85
N GLU A 116 10.54 11.40 6.87
CA GLU A 116 9.36 11.20 7.72
C GLU A 116 8.55 9.99 7.27
N LEU A 117 8.38 9.80 5.95
CA LEU A 117 7.70 8.63 5.40
C LEU A 117 8.31 7.32 5.91
N LEU A 118 9.63 7.25 5.99
CA LEU A 118 10.39 6.06 6.41
C LEU A 118 10.55 5.93 7.94
N GLY A 119 9.92 6.82 8.73
CA GLY A 119 9.92 6.73 10.19
C GLY A 119 10.88 7.66 10.91
N GLY A 120 11.54 8.59 10.21
CA GLY A 120 12.38 9.63 10.79
C GLY A 120 13.83 9.23 11.07
N ASP A 121 14.25 8.03 10.70
CA ASP A 121 15.65 7.61 10.80
C ASP A 121 16.43 8.00 9.54
N PRO A 122 17.43 8.90 9.64
CA PRO A 122 18.25 9.32 8.49
C PRO A 122 18.99 8.15 7.81
N ALA A 123 19.39 7.13 8.55
CA ALA A 123 20.08 5.98 7.98
C ALA A 123 19.20 5.16 7.05
N LEU A 124 17.89 5.06 7.38
CA LEU A 124 16.91 4.39 6.52
C LEU A 124 16.54 5.22 5.30
N ALA A 125 16.58 6.54 5.40
CA ALA A 125 16.19 7.43 4.32
C ALA A 125 17.34 7.72 3.34
N ALA A 126 18.58 7.74 3.80
CA ALA A 126 19.75 8.09 3.00
C ALA A 126 19.86 7.37 1.64
N PRO A 127 19.58 6.06 1.54
CA PRO A 127 19.67 5.34 0.27
C PRO A 127 18.68 5.81 -0.81
N PHE A 128 17.62 6.52 -0.42
CA PHE A 128 16.54 6.96 -1.32
C PHE A 128 16.62 8.45 -1.67
N MET A 129 17.59 9.18 -1.12
CA MET A 129 17.77 10.61 -1.43
C MET A 129 18.23 10.79 -2.87
N GLY A 130 17.48 11.59 -3.65
CA GLY A 130 17.70 11.75 -5.09
C GLY A 130 17.28 10.55 -5.93
N GLY A 131 16.59 9.59 -5.34
CA GLY A 131 16.03 8.43 -6.02
C GLY A 131 14.66 8.70 -6.63
N GLU A 132 13.89 7.63 -6.80
CA GLU A 132 12.60 7.63 -7.51
C GLU A 132 11.49 7.06 -6.63
N PHE A 133 10.24 7.51 -6.85
CA PHE A 133 9.07 6.99 -6.14
C PHE A 133 7.87 6.78 -7.05
N ALA A 134 6.99 5.86 -6.68
CA ALA A 134 5.63 5.77 -7.21
C ALA A 134 4.64 5.54 -6.08
N THR A 135 3.54 6.30 -6.11
CA THR A 135 2.41 6.20 -5.18
C THR A 135 1.20 5.61 -5.90
N ILE A 136 0.72 4.46 -5.47
CA ILE A 136 -0.40 3.73 -6.06
C ILE A 136 -1.56 3.72 -5.07
N TYR A 137 -2.67 4.29 -5.47
CA TYR A 137 -3.90 4.34 -4.68
C TYR A 137 -4.80 3.14 -5.04
N LEU A 138 -5.17 2.36 -4.03
CA LEU A 138 -6.09 1.23 -4.17
C LEU A 138 -7.50 1.70 -3.80
N SER A 139 -8.41 1.71 -4.77
CA SER A 139 -9.81 2.04 -4.52
C SER A 139 -10.58 0.84 -3.95
N PRO A 140 -11.77 1.03 -3.33
CA PRO A 140 -12.49 -0.06 -2.67
C PRO A 140 -12.82 -1.28 -3.54
N LYS A 141 -12.86 -1.14 -4.86
CA LYS A 141 -13.14 -2.24 -5.80
C LYS A 141 -11.92 -3.10 -6.11
N ASP A 142 -10.73 -2.54 -5.92
CA ASP A 142 -9.49 -3.13 -6.39
C ASP A 142 -9.08 -4.38 -5.58
N TYR A 143 -8.07 -5.06 -6.01
CA TYR A 143 -7.43 -6.14 -5.30
C TYR A 143 -6.52 -5.58 -4.21
N HIS A 144 -6.71 -6.00 -2.96
CA HIS A 144 -6.06 -5.37 -1.79
C HIS A 144 -4.88 -6.16 -1.22
N ARG A 145 -4.23 -6.98 -2.02
CA ARG A 145 -2.91 -7.52 -1.70
C ARG A 145 -1.84 -6.76 -2.44
N VAL A 146 -0.70 -6.60 -1.79
CA VAL A 146 0.48 -5.91 -2.32
C VAL A 146 1.57 -6.94 -2.58
N HIS A 147 2.21 -6.82 -3.72
CA HIS A 147 3.18 -7.79 -4.22
C HIS A 147 4.55 -7.13 -4.45
N MET A 148 5.57 -7.95 -4.52
CA MET A 148 6.95 -7.50 -4.70
C MET A 148 7.19 -6.98 -6.11
N PRO A 149 7.66 -5.72 -6.25
CA PRO A 149 8.06 -5.19 -7.57
C PRO A 149 9.27 -5.89 -8.17
N LEU A 150 10.21 -6.28 -7.32
CA LEU A 150 11.44 -7.03 -7.62
C LEU A 150 11.61 -8.13 -6.57
N ALA A 151 12.40 -9.13 -6.88
CA ALA A 151 12.89 -10.06 -5.85
C ALA A 151 13.79 -9.31 -4.87
N GLY A 152 13.69 -9.67 -3.58
CA GLY A 152 14.49 -9.00 -2.57
C GLY A 152 14.44 -9.69 -1.20
N THR A 153 15.47 -9.42 -0.41
CA THR A 153 15.61 -9.91 0.96
C THR A 153 15.23 -8.79 1.93
N LEU A 154 14.28 -9.08 2.83
CA LEU A 154 13.82 -8.14 3.83
C LEU A 154 14.94 -7.83 4.83
N ARG A 155 15.32 -6.56 4.91
CA ARG A 155 16.29 -6.04 5.87
C ARG A 155 15.63 -5.56 7.15
N GLU A 156 14.64 -4.69 7.00
CA GLU A 156 13.94 -4.09 8.13
C GLU A 156 12.46 -3.87 7.81
N MET A 157 11.64 -3.96 8.85
CA MET A 157 10.24 -3.52 8.82
C MET A 157 10.02 -2.50 9.93
N VAL A 158 9.48 -1.33 9.59
CA VAL A 158 9.21 -0.27 10.56
C VAL A 158 7.70 -0.02 10.60
N TYR A 159 7.09 -0.20 11.77
CA TYR A 159 5.75 0.30 12.04
C TYR A 159 5.84 1.75 12.50
N VAL A 160 5.20 2.64 11.76
CA VAL A 160 5.15 4.08 12.07
C VAL A 160 3.72 4.44 12.46
N PRO A 161 3.48 4.78 13.73
CA PRO A 161 2.17 5.22 14.18
C PRO A 161 1.79 6.55 13.54
N GLY A 162 0.50 6.77 13.34
CA GLY A 162 0.04 8.00 12.70
C GLY A 162 -1.45 8.23 12.84
N ARG A 163 -1.95 9.16 12.05
CA ARG A 163 -3.39 9.39 11.83
C ARG A 163 -3.92 8.36 10.83
N LEU A 164 -5.23 8.41 10.60
CA LEU A 164 -5.90 7.63 9.56
C LEU A 164 -6.82 8.56 8.76
N PHE A 165 -6.22 9.55 8.10
CA PHE A 165 -6.96 10.36 7.14
C PHE A 165 -7.45 9.47 6.00
N SER A 166 -8.65 9.72 5.48
CA SER A 166 -9.07 9.11 4.21
C SER A 166 -8.02 9.39 3.13
N VAL A 167 -7.77 8.42 2.27
CA VAL A 167 -6.91 8.62 1.10
C VAL A 167 -7.78 8.61 -0.14
N ASN A 168 -7.86 9.74 -0.79
CA ASN A 168 -8.53 9.97 -2.06
C ASN A 168 -8.01 11.29 -2.66
N GLN A 169 -8.40 11.60 -3.89
CA GLN A 169 -7.93 12.81 -4.57
C GLN A 169 -8.16 14.08 -3.73
N THR A 170 -9.34 14.23 -3.12
CA THR A 170 -9.67 15.43 -2.33
C THR A 170 -8.73 15.60 -1.13
N THR A 171 -8.43 14.53 -0.40
CA THR A 171 -7.52 14.60 0.74
C THR A 171 -6.07 14.76 0.30
N ALA A 172 -5.64 14.08 -0.77
CA ALA A 172 -4.30 14.25 -1.34
C ALA A 172 -4.03 15.69 -1.78
N GLU A 173 -5.05 16.40 -2.25
CA GLU A 173 -4.98 17.80 -2.68
C GLU A 173 -5.09 18.83 -1.56
N ASN A 174 -5.58 18.47 -0.36
CA ASN A 174 -5.95 19.43 0.69
C ASN A 174 -5.41 19.10 2.09
N VAL A 175 -4.83 17.91 2.31
CA VAL A 175 -4.19 17.54 3.57
C VAL A 175 -2.68 17.51 3.35
N PRO A 176 -1.92 18.47 3.89
CA PRO A 176 -0.47 18.46 3.78
C PRO A 176 0.13 17.21 4.40
N GLU A 177 1.15 16.65 3.74
CA GLU A 177 1.92 15.49 4.22
C GLU A 177 1.06 14.25 4.51
N LEU A 178 -0.03 14.06 3.78
CA LEU A 178 -1.05 13.04 4.02
C LEU A 178 -0.45 11.67 4.29
N PHE A 179 0.44 11.21 3.41
CA PHE A 179 1.00 9.86 3.48
C PHE A 179 2.03 9.69 4.61
N ALA A 180 2.82 10.73 4.91
CA ALA A 180 3.77 10.71 6.02
C ALA A 180 3.08 10.86 7.39
N ARG A 181 1.85 11.39 7.43
CA ARG A 181 1.05 11.54 8.65
C ARG A 181 0.18 10.33 8.97
N ASN A 182 -0.15 9.51 7.96
CA ASN A 182 -0.95 8.31 8.18
C ASN A 182 -0.10 7.17 8.77
N GLU A 183 -0.76 6.36 9.60
CA GLU A 183 -0.23 5.10 10.11
C GLU A 183 0.22 4.22 8.93
N ARG A 184 1.41 3.61 9.03
CA ARG A 184 2.00 2.86 7.92
C ARG A 184 3.01 1.82 8.38
N VAL A 185 3.26 0.89 7.49
CA VAL A 185 4.31 -0.12 7.62
C VAL A 185 5.31 0.10 6.48
N VAL A 186 6.57 0.30 6.83
CA VAL A 186 7.68 0.45 5.89
C VAL A 186 8.43 -0.87 5.83
N CYS A 187 8.58 -1.43 4.65
CA CYS A 187 9.33 -2.66 4.40
C CYS A 187 10.54 -2.32 3.54
N LEU A 188 11.75 -2.53 4.06
CA LEU A 188 13.02 -2.24 3.40
C LEU A 188 13.65 -3.54 2.92
N PHE A 189 13.90 -3.60 1.63
CA PHE A 189 14.49 -4.77 0.97
C PHE A 189 15.82 -4.44 0.32
N ASP A 190 16.73 -5.39 0.39
CA ASP A 190 17.92 -5.42 -0.44
C ASP A 190 17.58 -6.24 -1.69
N THR A 191 17.75 -5.63 -2.88
CA THR A 191 17.49 -6.25 -4.18
C THR A 191 18.76 -6.28 -5.01
N GLU A 192 18.76 -7.03 -6.11
CA GLU A 192 19.88 -7.04 -7.06
C GLU A 192 20.21 -5.65 -7.65
N ARG A 193 19.27 -4.71 -7.56
CA ARG A 193 19.41 -3.34 -8.07
C ARG A 193 19.67 -2.31 -6.97
N GLY A 194 19.92 -2.77 -5.75
CA GLY A 194 20.11 -1.92 -4.58
C GLY A 194 18.85 -1.85 -3.69
N PRO A 195 18.81 -0.89 -2.76
CA PRO A 195 17.73 -0.81 -1.78
C PRO A 195 16.39 -0.44 -2.41
N MET A 196 15.34 -1.11 -1.95
CA MET A 196 13.95 -0.82 -2.31
C MET A 196 13.13 -0.67 -1.02
N ALA A 197 12.26 0.34 -0.95
CA ALA A 197 11.28 0.45 0.11
C ALA A 197 9.87 0.25 -0.46
N VAL A 198 9.06 -0.57 0.21
CA VAL A 198 7.63 -0.70 -0.04
C VAL A 198 6.90 -0.23 1.21
N VAL A 199 6.15 0.87 1.10
CA VAL A 199 5.44 1.48 2.21
C VAL A 199 3.95 1.24 2.06
N LEU A 200 3.38 0.54 3.03
CA LEU A 200 1.96 0.26 3.13
C LEU A 200 1.31 1.33 4.01
N VAL A 201 0.57 2.26 3.40
CA VAL A 201 -0.03 3.40 4.12
C VAL A 201 -1.49 3.12 4.42
N GLY A 202 -1.87 3.15 5.70
CA GLY A 202 -3.23 3.02 6.16
C GLY A 202 -4.08 4.27 5.89
N ALA A 203 -5.41 4.11 5.95
CA ALA A 203 -6.37 5.20 5.78
C ALA A 203 -7.56 5.04 6.74
N MET A 204 -8.49 6.00 6.74
CA MET A 204 -9.72 5.92 7.54
C MET A 204 -10.50 4.63 7.18
N ILE A 205 -10.97 3.95 8.21
CA ILE A 205 -11.66 2.65 8.13
C ILE A 205 -10.68 1.48 7.84
N VAL A 206 -9.44 1.75 7.39
CA VAL A 206 -8.42 0.71 7.24
C VAL A 206 -8.00 0.24 8.63
N ALA A 207 -8.45 -0.95 8.98
CA ALA A 207 -8.29 -1.43 10.33
C ALA A 207 -6.92 -2.07 10.57
N SER A 208 -6.23 -2.54 9.51
CA SER A 208 -5.03 -3.36 9.72
C SER A 208 -4.20 -3.56 8.46
N ILE A 209 -2.90 -3.59 8.65
CA ILE A 209 -1.92 -3.98 7.65
C ILE A 209 -1.35 -5.34 8.06
N GLU A 210 -1.32 -6.29 7.15
CA GLU A 210 -0.69 -7.59 7.34
C GLU A 210 0.48 -7.76 6.38
N THR A 211 1.57 -8.37 6.86
CA THR A 211 2.65 -8.85 6.02
C THR A 211 2.70 -10.38 6.06
N VAL A 212 3.20 -11.01 4.99
CA VAL A 212 3.23 -12.48 4.91
C VAL A 212 4.15 -13.14 5.94
N TRP A 213 5.11 -12.40 6.49
CA TRP A 213 6.08 -12.90 7.48
C TRP A 213 5.75 -12.57 8.94
N ALA A 214 4.97 -11.51 9.19
CA ALA A 214 4.67 -11.06 10.55
C ALA A 214 3.17 -11.12 10.90
N GLY A 215 2.31 -11.44 9.91
CA GLY A 215 0.87 -11.37 10.09
C GLY A 215 0.42 -9.93 10.32
N LEU A 216 -0.45 -9.72 11.31
CA LEU A 216 -0.97 -8.39 11.66
C LEU A 216 0.12 -7.52 12.28
N VAL A 217 0.47 -6.42 11.60
CA VAL A 217 1.56 -5.50 12.01
C VAL A 217 1.05 -4.29 12.77
N THR A 218 -0.18 -3.83 12.52
CA THR A 218 -0.74 -2.66 13.20
C THR A 218 -1.11 -2.98 14.64
N PRO A 219 -0.22 -2.72 15.61
CA PRO A 219 -0.41 -3.13 16.98
C PRO A 219 -1.33 -2.15 17.72
N PRO A 220 -1.89 -2.57 18.86
CA PRO A 220 -2.70 -1.69 19.71
C PRO A 220 -1.91 -0.54 20.35
N LYS A 221 -0.59 -0.67 20.48
CA LYS A 221 0.29 0.38 21.01
C LYS A 221 0.82 1.26 19.87
N ARG A 222 0.61 2.57 20.02
CA ARG A 222 1.00 3.58 19.02
C ARG A 222 2.43 4.08 19.25
N GLU A 223 3.37 3.17 19.18
CA GLU A 223 4.79 3.48 19.32
C GLU A 223 5.49 3.06 18.04
N LEU A 224 6.46 3.86 17.58
CA LEU A 224 7.32 3.49 16.47
C LEU A 224 8.05 2.20 16.85
N LYS A 225 8.03 1.22 15.96
CA LYS A 225 8.65 -0.08 16.22
C LYS A 225 9.40 -0.56 14.99
N THR A 226 10.69 -0.79 15.16
CA THR A 226 11.57 -1.35 14.14
C THR A 226 11.82 -2.82 14.41
N PHE A 227 11.66 -3.63 13.38
CA PHE A 227 11.97 -5.06 13.37
C PHE A 227 13.12 -5.29 12.37
N ARG A 228 14.23 -5.81 12.85
CA ARG A 228 15.40 -6.15 12.02
C ARG A 228 15.37 -7.63 11.67
N TYR A 229 15.71 -7.92 10.43
CA TYR A 229 15.71 -9.28 9.86
C TYR A 229 17.10 -9.63 9.33
N ASP A 230 18.13 -9.29 10.12
CA ASP A 230 19.52 -9.61 9.83
C ASP A 230 19.81 -11.11 10.00
N GLU A 231 20.88 -11.59 9.35
CA GLU A 231 21.26 -13.00 9.31
C GLU A 231 21.53 -13.61 10.70
N ALA A 232 21.76 -12.79 11.71
CA ALA A 232 22.12 -13.27 13.06
C ALA A 232 20.93 -13.80 13.86
N SER A 233 19.68 -13.47 13.50
CA SER A 233 18.52 -13.69 14.37
C SER A 233 17.48 -14.68 13.84
N ARG A 234 17.39 -14.90 12.50
CA ARG A 234 16.40 -15.78 11.83
C ARG A 234 16.87 -16.11 10.42
N ALA A 235 16.27 -17.15 9.82
CA ALA A 235 16.43 -17.40 8.39
C ALA A 235 16.02 -16.13 7.61
N PRO A 236 16.81 -15.72 6.60
CA PRO A 236 16.51 -14.52 5.81
C PRO A 236 15.14 -14.66 5.13
N ILE A 237 14.35 -13.58 5.17
CA ILE A 237 13.06 -13.53 4.49
C ILE A 237 13.32 -13.01 3.08
N HIS A 238 13.35 -13.92 2.13
CA HIS A 238 13.45 -13.59 0.71
C HIS A 238 12.11 -13.75 0.03
N LEU A 239 11.72 -12.77 -0.78
CA LEU A 239 10.50 -12.80 -1.58
C LEU A 239 10.84 -12.64 -3.05
N GLU A 240 10.30 -13.54 -3.87
CA GLU A 240 10.44 -13.48 -5.32
C GLU A 240 9.65 -12.30 -5.93
N LYS A 241 10.05 -11.85 -7.11
CA LYS A 241 9.32 -10.87 -7.90
C LYS A 241 7.89 -11.34 -8.14
N GLY A 242 6.89 -10.49 -7.85
CA GLY A 242 5.48 -10.82 -7.95
C GLY A 242 4.91 -11.63 -6.77
N ALA A 243 5.73 -12.07 -5.81
CA ALA A 243 5.25 -12.72 -4.59
C ALA A 243 4.42 -11.75 -3.72
N GLU A 244 3.44 -12.26 -2.98
CA GLU A 244 2.67 -11.44 -2.04
C GLU A 244 3.60 -10.96 -0.91
N LEU A 245 3.60 -9.64 -0.68
CA LEU A 245 4.30 -8.98 0.42
C LEU A 245 3.37 -8.83 1.63
N GLY A 246 2.14 -8.46 1.38
CA GLY A 246 1.16 -8.19 2.42
C GLY A 246 -0.19 -7.76 1.88
N ARG A 247 -1.06 -7.32 2.78
CA ARG A 247 -2.43 -6.94 2.42
C ARG A 247 -3.00 -5.90 3.36
N PHE A 248 -4.00 -5.20 2.85
CA PHE A 248 -4.79 -4.25 3.62
C PHE A 248 -6.16 -4.81 3.97
N LYS A 249 -6.55 -4.71 5.23
CA LYS A 249 -7.94 -4.91 5.65
C LYS A 249 -8.67 -3.57 5.57
N LEU A 250 -9.37 -3.32 4.45
CA LEU A 250 -10.12 -2.10 4.12
C LEU A 250 -9.28 -0.92 3.58
N GLY A 251 -8.83 -1.02 2.31
CA GLY A 251 -8.39 0.09 1.45
C GLY A 251 -7.09 0.80 1.82
N SER A 252 -6.25 1.21 0.84
CA SER A 252 -5.20 2.18 1.12
C SER A 252 -4.24 2.48 -0.04
N THR A 253 -2.97 2.77 0.27
CA THR A 253 -1.97 3.24 -0.69
C THR A 253 -0.68 2.47 -0.51
N ALA A 254 -0.12 1.99 -1.60
CA ALA A 254 1.22 1.46 -1.65
C ALA A 254 2.17 2.52 -2.25
N ILE A 255 3.30 2.77 -1.59
CA ILE A 255 4.34 3.65 -2.11
C ILE A 255 5.61 2.81 -2.26
N VAL A 256 6.23 2.88 -3.44
CA VAL A 256 7.53 2.25 -3.68
C VAL A 256 8.58 3.32 -3.86
N LEU A 257 9.75 3.10 -3.24
CA LEU A 257 10.92 3.98 -3.38
C LEU A 257 12.11 3.15 -3.85
N PHE A 258 12.89 3.78 -4.71
CA PHE A 258 14.16 3.26 -5.23
C PHE A 258 15.26 4.31 -5.04
N GLY A 259 16.49 3.86 -4.96
CA GLY A 259 17.64 4.75 -4.91
C GLY A 259 17.90 5.47 -6.23
N PRO A 260 18.86 6.41 -6.26
CA PRO A 260 19.24 7.14 -7.47
C PRO A 260 19.64 6.19 -8.60
N GLU A 261 19.26 6.53 -9.82
CA GLU A 261 19.66 5.82 -11.06
C GLU A 261 19.33 4.32 -11.10
N GLN A 262 18.41 3.85 -10.26
CA GLN A 262 18.00 2.44 -10.25
C GLN A 262 16.89 2.15 -11.26
N VAL A 263 15.94 3.06 -11.43
CA VAL A 263 14.73 2.81 -12.22
C VAL A 263 14.39 3.98 -13.13
N LYS A 264 13.72 3.67 -14.26
CA LYS A 264 13.08 4.62 -15.16
C LYS A 264 11.63 4.21 -15.34
N TRP A 265 10.71 5.09 -15.01
CA TRP A 265 9.27 4.83 -15.09
C TRP A 265 8.85 4.53 -16.54
N ALA A 266 7.89 3.62 -16.70
CA ALA A 266 7.29 3.33 -18.01
C ALA A 266 6.65 4.61 -18.57
N GLN A 267 6.97 4.96 -19.80
CA GLN A 267 6.56 6.23 -20.42
C GLN A 267 5.03 6.37 -20.58
N SER A 268 4.30 5.24 -20.56
CA SER A 268 2.85 5.21 -20.61
C SER A 268 2.17 5.59 -19.30
N LEU A 269 2.92 5.70 -18.20
CA LEU A 269 2.39 5.95 -16.88
C LEU A 269 2.51 7.42 -16.47
N GLY A 270 1.47 7.90 -15.83
CA GLY A 270 1.41 9.23 -15.22
C GLY A 270 0.32 9.28 -14.17
N ALA A 271 0.17 10.41 -13.52
CA ALA A 271 -0.89 10.61 -12.52
C ALA A 271 -2.27 10.30 -13.13
N GLY A 272 -3.05 9.46 -12.46
CA GLY A 272 -4.36 8.98 -12.91
C GLY A 272 -4.34 7.71 -13.76
N SER A 273 -3.17 7.22 -14.20
CA SER A 273 -3.08 5.96 -14.95
C SER A 273 -3.60 4.80 -14.10
N ALA A 274 -4.57 4.06 -14.63
CA ALA A 274 -4.98 2.79 -14.04
C ALA A 274 -3.88 1.75 -14.21
N VAL A 275 -3.61 0.98 -13.17
CA VAL A 275 -2.57 -0.05 -13.15
C VAL A 275 -3.08 -1.31 -12.44
N ARG A 276 -2.50 -2.45 -12.83
CA ARG A 276 -2.74 -3.72 -12.16
C ARG A 276 -1.44 -4.30 -11.61
N MET A 277 -1.56 -5.04 -10.54
CA MET A 277 -0.46 -5.83 -10.02
C MET A 277 0.14 -6.71 -11.11
N GLY A 278 1.48 -6.72 -11.20
CA GLY A 278 2.20 -7.50 -12.21
C GLY A 278 2.48 -6.79 -13.53
N GLU A 279 1.79 -5.68 -13.84
CA GLU A 279 2.08 -4.87 -15.03
C GLU A 279 3.43 -4.13 -14.90
N LEU A 280 3.99 -3.74 -16.04
CA LEU A 280 5.23 -2.96 -16.08
C LEU A 280 5.04 -1.59 -15.39
N LEU A 281 5.76 -1.36 -14.31
CA LEU A 281 5.82 -0.07 -13.62
C LEU A 281 7.05 0.75 -14.07
N ALA A 282 8.19 0.08 -14.14
CA ALA A 282 9.46 0.70 -14.51
C ALA A 282 10.40 -0.33 -15.16
N VAL A 283 11.44 0.18 -15.78
CA VAL A 283 12.60 -0.59 -16.26
C VAL A 283 13.86 -0.10 -15.54
N PRO A 284 14.96 -0.85 -15.56
CA PRO A 284 16.24 -0.35 -15.09
C PRO A 284 16.62 0.97 -15.75
N ALA A 285 17.18 1.91 -14.99
CA ALA A 285 17.63 3.20 -15.53
C ALA A 285 18.80 3.03 -16.52
N GLN A 286 19.65 2.01 -16.28
CA GLN A 286 20.73 1.59 -17.18
C GLN A 286 20.52 0.11 -17.50
N ALA A 287 20.50 -0.22 -18.76
CA ALA A 287 20.44 -1.60 -19.25
C ALA A 287 21.86 -2.16 -19.37
#